data_3d2b8f32f5fc41f386a6179353fa29ff
#
_entry.id   3d2b8f32f5fc41f386a6179353fa29ff
#
_cell.length_a   1.000
_cell.length_b   1.000
_cell.length_c   1.000
_cell.angle_alpha   90.00
_cell.angle_beta   90.00
_cell.angle_gamma   90.00
#
_symmetry.space_group_name_H-M   'P 1'
#
loop_
_entity.id
_entity.type
_entity.pdbx_description
1 polymer ?
#
loop_
_entity_poly.entity_id
_entity_poly.type
_entity_poly.pdbx_seq_one_letter_code
_entity_poly.pdbx_strand_id
1 'polypeptide(L)'
;MGTTITFKRPDGKDATGYLANAARGNAPGVVVIQEWWGLQDQIKGLCDRFAVAGFDALAPDLYNGVVVPYHDTDAANKEMGSLDFMDATKQTVRGAAQYLARNGAKVGLTGFCLGGAVTVIGSTVIPELAGGGG
;
A
#
# COMPACT_ATOMS: atom_id res chain seq x y z
N MET A 1 -4.32 8.61 -14.12
CA MET A 1 -5.42 8.83 -13.16
C MET A 1 -4.93 9.16 -11.76
N GLY A 2 -4.01 8.40 -11.22
CA GLY A 2 -3.44 8.67 -9.90
C GLY A 2 -2.12 9.42 -9.96
N THR A 3 -1.58 9.75 -8.79
CA THR A 3 -0.32 10.46 -8.65
C THR A 3 0.52 9.86 -7.53
N THR A 4 1.82 10.03 -7.61
CA THR A 4 2.71 9.71 -6.51
C THR A 4 2.61 10.81 -5.45
N ILE A 5 2.41 10.40 -4.21
CA ILE A 5 2.33 11.31 -3.06
C ILE A 5 3.38 10.95 -2.02
N THR A 6 3.65 11.88 -1.13
CA THR A 6 4.42 11.64 0.10
C THR A 6 3.47 11.73 1.30
N PHE A 7 3.61 10.80 2.22
CA PHE A 7 2.82 10.79 3.44
C PHE A 7 3.71 10.47 4.65
N LYS A 8 3.23 10.75 5.85
CA LYS A 8 4.00 10.51 7.07
C LYS A 8 3.74 9.12 7.62
N ARG A 9 4.82 8.47 8.05
CA ARG A 9 4.77 7.26 8.86
C ARG A 9 4.48 7.61 10.32
N PRO A 10 3.98 6.68 11.15
CA PRO A 10 3.81 6.94 12.59
C PRO A 10 5.09 7.42 13.28
N ASP A 11 6.27 6.98 12.81
CA ASP A 11 7.57 7.42 13.36
C ASP A 11 8.01 8.82 12.89
N GLY A 12 7.21 9.50 12.06
CA GLY A 12 7.48 10.83 11.55
C GLY A 12 8.33 10.87 10.28
N LYS A 13 8.84 9.74 9.81
CA LYS A 13 9.57 9.67 8.56
C LYS A 13 8.63 9.76 7.36
N ASP A 14 9.15 10.21 6.23
CA ASP A 14 8.39 10.27 4.99
C ASP A 14 8.38 8.91 4.29
N ALA A 15 7.24 8.59 3.69
CA ALA A 15 7.07 7.47 2.78
C ALA A 15 6.37 7.96 1.52
N THR A 16 6.46 7.20 0.45
CA THR A 16 5.81 7.52 -0.82
C THR A 16 4.86 6.41 -1.24
N GLY A 17 3.94 6.73 -2.12
CA GLY A 17 3.01 5.78 -2.68
C GLY A 17 2.22 6.37 -3.82
N TYR A 18 1.48 5.51 -4.51
CA TYR A 18 0.60 5.89 -5.60
C TYR A 18 -0.83 6.03 -5.09
N LEU A 19 -1.40 7.21 -5.23
CA LEU A 19 -2.77 7.52 -4.81
C LEU A 19 -3.68 7.71 -6.01
N ALA A 20 -4.79 7.00 -6.03
CA ALA A 20 -5.89 7.22 -6.97
C ALA A 20 -7.15 7.51 -6.17
N ASN A 21 -7.71 8.71 -6.34
CA ASN A 21 -8.90 9.15 -5.61
C ASN A 21 -10.18 8.79 -6.37
N ALA A 22 -11.21 8.39 -5.62
CA ALA A 22 -12.56 8.30 -6.14
C ALA A 22 -13.08 9.69 -6.55
N ALA A 23 -14.04 9.71 -7.47
CA ALA A 23 -14.64 10.97 -7.93
C ALA A 23 -15.43 11.68 -6.83
N ARG A 24 -15.98 10.92 -5.87
CA ARG A 24 -16.78 11.48 -4.76
C ARG A 24 -15.89 11.80 -3.56
N GLY A 25 -16.28 12.81 -2.77
CA GLY A 25 -15.67 13.06 -1.48
C GLY A 25 -16.06 12.03 -0.42
N ASN A 26 -15.27 11.91 0.65
CA ASN A 26 -15.51 10.99 1.77
C ASN A 26 -15.62 9.52 1.36
N ALA A 27 -14.90 9.11 0.31
CA ALA A 27 -14.87 7.72 -0.11
C ALA A 27 -14.16 6.86 0.95
N PRO A 28 -14.58 5.60 1.11
CA PRO A 28 -13.79 4.66 1.89
C PRO A 28 -12.43 4.43 1.22
N GLY A 29 -11.43 4.11 2.02
CA GLY A 29 -10.06 3.92 1.55
C GLY A 29 -9.69 2.45 1.44
N VAL A 30 -8.76 2.16 0.55
CA VAL A 30 -8.11 0.86 0.46
C VAL A 30 -6.61 1.05 0.28
N VAL A 31 -5.84 0.40 1.15
CA VAL A 31 -4.39 0.31 0.99
C VAL A 31 -4.10 -0.95 0.17
N VAL A 32 -3.41 -0.77 -0.96
CA VAL A 32 -3.08 -1.86 -1.89
C VAL A 32 -1.59 -2.14 -1.78
N ILE A 33 -1.24 -3.35 -1.35
CA ILE A 33 0.14 -3.72 -1.10
C ILE A 33 0.77 -4.29 -2.36
N GLN A 34 1.98 -3.82 -2.66
CA GLN A 34 2.78 -4.28 -3.80
C GLN A 34 3.10 -5.77 -3.72
N GLU A 35 3.46 -6.35 -4.86
CA GLU A 35 4.08 -7.66 -4.93
C GLU A 35 5.60 -7.55 -4.71
N TRP A 36 6.29 -8.69 -4.73
CA TRP A 36 7.74 -8.72 -4.51
C TRP A 36 8.56 -8.04 -5.62
N TRP A 37 7.94 -7.72 -6.76
CA TRP A 37 8.55 -6.95 -7.86
C TRP A 37 8.66 -5.45 -7.55
N GLY A 38 8.06 -4.96 -6.49
CA GLY A 38 7.95 -3.56 -6.18
C GLY A 38 6.61 -2.94 -6.60
N LEU A 39 6.54 -1.62 -6.59
CA LEU A 39 5.33 -0.90 -6.97
C LEU A 39 5.27 -0.76 -8.51
N GLN A 40 4.81 -1.80 -9.15
CA GLN A 40 4.70 -1.91 -10.61
C GLN A 40 3.43 -1.24 -11.14
N ASP A 41 3.40 -0.98 -12.44
CA ASP A 41 2.24 -0.39 -13.13
C ASP A 41 0.97 -1.24 -12.96
N GLN A 42 1.10 -2.55 -12.82
CA GLN A 42 -0.03 -3.44 -12.55
C GLN A 42 -0.71 -3.10 -11.23
N ILE A 43 0.04 -2.80 -10.18
CA ILE A 43 -0.50 -2.39 -8.87
C ILE A 43 -1.12 -0.99 -8.97
N LYS A 44 -0.47 -0.07 -9.70
CA LYS A 44 -1.03 1.27 -9.95
C LYS A 44 -2.34 1.19 -10.72
N GLY A 45 -2.42 0.31 -11.72
CA GLY A 45 -3.66 0.06 -12.47
C GLY A 45 -4.77 -0.49 -11.58
N LEU A 46 -4.44 -1.33 -10.62
CA LEU A 46 -5.39 -1.83 -9.64
C LEU A 46 -5.94 -0.71 -8.76
N CYS A 47 -5.09 0.22 -8.33
CA CYS A 47 -5.52 1.42 -7.60
C CYS A 47 -6.49 2.26 -8.44
N ASP A 48 -6.19 2.46 -9.72
CA ASP A 48 -7.08 3.19 -10.62
C ASP A 48 -8.45 2.51 -10.74
N ARG A 49 -8.48 1.20 -10.77
CA ARG A 49 -9.74 0.43 -10.83
C ARG A 49 -10.53 0.56 -9.53
N PHE A 50 -9.87 0.54 -8.38
CA PHE A 50 -10.54 0.81 -7.10
C PHE A 50 -11.13 2.23 -7.07
N ALA A 51 -10.41 3.21 -7.61
CA ALA A 51 -10.91 4.59 -7.66
C ALA A 51 -12.18 4.70 -8.52
N VAL A 52 -12.22 4.02 -9.66
CA VAL A 52 -13.43 3.95 -10.50
C VAL A 52 -14.59 3.29 -9.75
N ALA A 53 -14.30 2.31 -8.91
CA ALA A 53 -15.30 1.61 -8.10
C ALA A 53 -15.78 2.41 -6.87
N GLY A 54 -15.19 3.57 -6.60
CA GLY A 54 -15.65 4.46 -5.53
C GLY A 54 -14.77 4.45 -4.27
N PHE A 55 -13.53 3.98 -4.35
CA PHE A 55 -12.58 3.93 -3.23
C PHE A 55 -11.41 4.87 -3.49
N ASP A 56 -10.91 5.51 -2.43
CA ASP A 56 -9.60 6.14 -2.48
C ASP A 56 -8.55 5.04 -2.25
N ALA A 57 -7.71 4.78 -3.25
CA ALA A 57 -6.74 3.70 -3.21
C ALA A 57 -5.32 4.26 -3.10
N LEU A 58 -4.56 3.76 -2.12
CA LEU A 58 -3.17 4.14 -1.91
C LEU A 58 -2.30 2.89 -1.85
N ALA A 59 -1.33 2.81 -2.77
CA ALA A 59 -0.33 1.75 -2.79
C ALA A 59 1.00 2.31 -2.28
N PRO A 60 1.40 1.98 -1.03
CA PRO A 60 2.69 2.45 -0.51
C PRO A 60 3.84 1.74 -1.21
N ASP A 61 4.93 2.47 -1.41
CA ASP A 61 6.16 1.93 -1.97
C ASP A 61 7.02 1.36 -0.84
N LEU A 62 7.09 0.03 -0.74
CA LEU A 62 7.84 -0.64 0.31
C LEU A 62 9.33 -0.81 -0.03
N TYR A 63 9.71 -0.61 -1.30
CA TYR A 63 11.08 -0.79 -1.77
C TYR A 63 11.80 0.54 -2.04
N ASN A 64 11.27 1.65 -1.56
CA ASN A 64 11.90 2.97 -1.66
C ASN A 64 12.32 3.34 -3.09
N GLY A 65 11.43 3.13 -4.04
CA GLY A 65 11.64 3.47 -5.45
C GLY A 65 12.20 2.35 -6.31
N VAL A 66 12.60 1.22 -5.71
CA VAL A 66 13.13 0.09 -6.48
C VAL A 66 11.98 -0.69 -7.11
N VAL A 67 12.08 -0.89 -8.43
CA VAL A 67 11.15 -1.71 -9.22
C VAL A 67 11.97 -2.79 -9.90
N VAL A 68 11.64 -4.04 -9.63
CA VAL A 68 12.36 -5.19 -10.17
C VAL A 68 11.70 -5.63 -11.47
N PRO A 69 12.46 -5.82 -12.57
CA PRO A 69 11.89 -6.35 -13.81
C PRO A 69 11.19 -7.68 -13.58
N TYR A 70 10.05 -7.89 -14.21
CA TYR A 70 9.37 -9.18 -14.18
C TYR A 70 10.32 -10.28 -14.66
N HIS A 71 10.23 -11.45 -14.04
CA HIS A 71 11.08 -12.62 -14.27
C HIS A 71 12.50 -12.52 -13.71
N ASP A 72 12.93 -11.38 -13.16
CA ASP A 72 14.19 -11.29 -12.44
C ASP A 72 13.98 -11.71 -10.98
N THR A 73 13.84 -13.02 -10.77
CA THR A 73 13.53 -13.57 -9.45
C THR A 73 14.66 -13.40 -8.45
N ASP A 74 15.90 -13.36 -8.90
CA ASP A 74 17.06 -13.14 -8.02
C ASP A 74 17.04 -11.73 -7.43
N ALA A 75 16.79 -10.73 -8.27
CA ALA A 75 16.67 -9.35 -7.82
C ALA A 75 15.46 -9.17 -6.89
N ALA A 76 14.32 -9.80 -7.20
CA ALA A 76 13.13 -9.76 -6.36
C ALA A 76 13.38 -10.42 -5.00
N ASN A 77 14.06 -11.56 -4.96
CA ASN A 77 14.45 -12.21 -3.72
C ASN A 77 15.36 -11.34 -2.87
N LYS A 78 16.30 -10.64 -3.49
CA LYS A 78 17.24 -9.74 -2.80
C LYS A 78 16.46 -8.59 -2.15
N GLU A 79 15.58 -7.93 -2.88
CA GLU A 79 14.79 -6.82 -2.34
C GLU A 79 13.85 -7.28 -1.23
N MET A 80 13.15 -8.38 -1.42
CA MET A 80 12.27 -8.95 -0.41
C MET A 80 13.04 -9.38 0.83
N GLY A 81 14.21 -9.99 0.66
CA GLY A 81 15.06 -10.43 1.77
C GLY A 81 15.66 -9.28 2.56
N SER A 82 15.79 -8.09 1.95
CA SER A 82 16.27 -6.87 2.62
C SER A 82 15.14 -6.12 3.34
N LEU A 83 13.89 -6.48 3.08
CA LEU A 83 12.73 -5.78 3.64
C LEU A 83 12.50 -6.19 5.09
N ASP A 84 12.45 -5.20 5.98
CA ASP A 84 11.95 -5.40 7.33
C ASP A 84 10.41 -5.39 7.30
N PHE A 85 9.80 -6.57 7.30
CA PHE A 85 8.34 -6.71 7.19
C PHE A 85 7.60 -6.01 8.32
N MET A 86 8.11 -6.08 9.54
CA MET A 86 7.43 -5.46 10.68
C MET A 86 7.53 -3.95 10.61
N ASP A 87 8.69 -3.39 10.25
CA ASP A 87 8.83 -1.95 10.04
C ASP A 87 7.96 -1.48 8.88
N ALA A 88 8.00 -2.18 7.74
CA ALA A 88 7.17 -1.84 6.59
C ALA A 88 5.67 -1.83 6.98
N THR A 89 5.21 -2.84 7.71
CA THR A 89 3.81 -2.96 8.10
C THR A 89 3.43 -1.93 9.16
N LYS A 90 4.18 -1.82 10.24
CA LYS A 90 3.84 -0.93 11.36
C LYS A 90 4.06 0.54 11.06
N GLN A 91 4.96 0.86 10.13
CA GLN A 91 5.30 2.23 9.81
C GLN A 91 4.76 2.65 8.44
N THR A 92 5.22 2.03 7.36
CA THR A 92 4.86 2.48 6.01
C THR A 92 3.41 2.16 5.67
N VAL A 93 2.97 0.94 5.87
CA VAL A 93 1.58 0.54 5.57
C VAL A 93 0.61 1.22 6.51
N ARG A 94 0.93 1.27 7.81
CA ARG A 94 0.10 1.98 8.78
C ARG A 94 0.01 3.48 8.46
N GLY A 95 1.11 4.11 8.07
CA GLY A 95 1.10 5.51 7.62
C GLY A 95 0.15 5.74 6.45
N ALA A 96 0.14 4.83 5.48
CA ALA A 96 -0.81 4.88 4.36
C ALA A 96 -2.27 4.76 4.85
N ALA A 97 -2.53 3.83 5.76
CA ALA A 97 -3.86 3.67 6.36
C ALA A 97 -4.28 4.93 7.12
N GLN A 98 -3.40 5.53 7.90
CA GLN A 98 -3.65 6.78 8.62
C GLN A 98 -3.96 7.92 7.66
N TYR A 99 -3.22 8.01 6.55
CA TYR A 99 -3.45 9.02 5.53
C TYR A 99 -4.88 8.91 4.97
N LEU A 100 -5.30 7.70 4.58
CA LEU A 100 -6.64 7.48 4.03
C LEU A 100 -7.75 7.69 5.08
N ALA A 101 -7.46 7.44 6.34
CA ALA A 101 -8.42 7.57 7.44
C ALA A 101 -8.50 9.00 8.03
N ARG A 102 -7.68 9.94 7.56
CA ARG A 102 -7.52 11.27 8.20
C ARG A 102 -8.81 12.08 8.32
N ASN A 103 -9.81 11.78 7.48
CA ASN A 103 -11.11 12.44 7.52
C ASN A 103 -12.22 11.52 8.08
N GLY A 104 -11.85 10.51 8.84
CA GLY A 104 -12.79 9.56 9.44
C GLY A 104 -13.26 8.45 8.50
N ALA A 105 -12.68 8.32 7.31
CA ALA A 105 -13.04 7.27 6.37
C ALA A 105 -12.63 5.89 6.88
N LYS A 106 -13.42 4.87 6.57
CA LYS A 106 -13.06 3.48 6.81
C LYS A 106 -12.00 3.06 5.80
N VAL A 107 -11.02 2.27 6.25
CA VAL A 107 -9.90 1.83 5.42
C VAL A 107 -9.76 0.31 5.48
N GLY A 108 -9.67 -0.31 4.30
CA GLY A 108 -9.33 -1.72 4.16
C GLY A 108 -7.91 -1.90 3.66
N LEU A 109 -7.44 -3.13 3.69
CA LEU A 109 -6.09 -3.51 3.25
C LEU A 109 -6.19 -4.74 2.36
N THR A 110 -5.52 -4.71 1.21
CA THR A 110 -5.46 -5.86 0.29
C THR A 110 -4.08 -6.00 -0.34
N GLY A 111 -3.75 -7.22 -0.76
CA GLY A 111 -2.49 -7.52 -1.43
C GLY A 111 -2.42 -8.97 -1.86
N PHE A 112 -1.43 -9.30 -2.70
CA PHE A 112 -1.21 -10.63 -3.27
C PHE A 112 0.22 -11.08 -3.02
N CYS A 113 0.48 -12.36 -2.87
CA CYS A 113 1.83 -12.90 -2.59
C CYS A 113 2.48 -12.21 -1.38
N LEU A 114 3.59 -11.48 -1.58
CA LEU A 114 4.20 -10.66 -0.53
C LEU A 114 3.17 -9.73 0.11
N GLY A 115 2.35 -9.07 -0.71
CA GLY A 115 1.29 -8.20 -0.25
C GLY A 115 0.25 -8.94 0.59
N GLY A 116 -0.03 -10.20 0.28
CA GLY A 116 -0.90 -11.06 1.08
C GLY A 116 -0.36 -11.30 2.48
N ALA A 117 0.93 -11.59 2.60
CA ALA A 117 1.59 -11.78 3.90
C ALA A 117 1.54 -10.48 4.74
N VAL A 118 1.87 -9.35 4.14
CA VAL A 118 1.78 -8.04 4.78
C VAL A 118 0.34 -7.72 5.20
N THR A 119 -0.64 -8.09 4.36
CA THR A 119 -2.07 -7.90 4.66
C THR A 119 -2.47 -8.69 5.91
N VAL A 120 -2.08 -9.95 6.02
CA VAL A 120 -2.38 -10.77 7.20
C VAL A 120 -1.76 -10.17 8.46
N ILE A 121 -0.48 -9.80 8.42
CA ILE A 121 0.18 -9.15 9.56
C ILE A 121 -0.49 -7.82 9.87
N GLY A 122 -0.73 -6.98 8.85
CA GLY A 122 -1.35 -5.67 9.01
C GLY A 122 -2.73 -5.73 9.63
N SER A 123 -3.53 -6.74 9.28
CA SER A 123 -4.87 -6.91 9.85
C SER A 123 -4.84 -7.13 11.37
N THR A 124 -3.73 -7.60 11.92
CA THR A 124 -3.58 -7.82 13.36
C THR A 124 -2.92 -6.66 14.10
N VAL A 125 -2.10 -5.83 13.44
CA VAL A 125 -1.25 -4.83 14.10
C VAL A 125 -1.60 -3.38 13.75
N ILE A 126 -2.48 -3.14 12.78
CA ILE A 126 -2.87 -1.80 12.34
C ILE A 126 -4.29 -1.50 12.83
N PRO A 127 -4.44 -0.64 13.88
CA PRO A 127 -5.76 -0.40 14.47
C PRO A 127 -6.68 0.44 13.58
N GLU A 128 -6.15 1.18 12.62
CA GLU A 128 -6.94 2.03 11.72
C GLU A 128 -7.76 1.24 10.69
N LEU A 129 -7.48 -0.05 10.52
CA LEU A 129 -8.15 -0.85 9.48
C LEU A 129 -9.55 -1.29 9.91
N ALA A 130 -10.49 -1.22 8.96
CA ALA A 130 -11.83 -1.79 9.09
C ALA A 130 -11.88 -3.24 8.62
N GLY A 131 -10.93 -3.66 7.77
CA GLY A 131 -10.85 -5.03 7.28
C GLY A 131 -9.65 -5.25 6.37
N GLY A 132 -9.35 -6.51 6.07
CA GLY A 132 -8.26 -6.90 5.19
C GLY A 132 -8.62 -8.13 4.37
N GLY A 133 -8.01 -8.24 3.17
CA GLY A 133 -8.16 -9.39 2.29
C GLY A 133 -6.90 -9.58 1.45
N GLY A 134 -6.49 -10.84 1.30
CA GLY A 134 -5.26 -11.21 0.60
C GLY A 134 -5.45 -12.20 -0.51
#